data_d7a2874f2a831dea4a1586ab4e192bf7
#
_entry.id   d7a2874f2a831dea4a1586ab4e192bf7
#
_cell.length_a   1.000
_cell.length_b   1.000
_cell.length_c   1.000
_cell.angle_alpha   90.00
_cell.angle_beta   90.00
_cell.angle_gamma   90.00
#
_symmetry.space_group_name_H-M   'P 1'
#
loop_
_entity.id
_entity.type
_entity.pdbx_description
1 polymer ?
#
loop_
_entity_poly.entity_id
_entity_poly.type
_entity_poly.pdbx_seq_one_letter_code
_entity_poly.pdbx_strand_id
1 'polypeptide(L)'
;MQISISPTKLEVAQIFSEYLEEQIKSNKTTHIALSGGSTPKVVFDYMAEHYKDVDWSTVHLYWGDERCVPPADSESNYKMTVEHLLSKINIPKDNIHRVHGEDLPELEAERYGKVLEEELPIVNNIPQFDIVILGMGDDGHTASIFPHEIDLWDSKNNCEVAVHPDSGQRRITITGKLINNAKTVAFLVTGSSKAEKVRTIITKEEGHDSYPASLVVPSSGDLIWFLDEEAAAQIN
;
A
#
# COMPACT_ATOMS: atom_id res chain seq x y z
N MET A 1 10.67 11.46 7.80
CA MET A 1 10.66 9.98 7.86
C MET A 1 10.75 9.57 9.31
N GLN A 2 9.87 8.65 9.72
CA GLN A 2 9.83 8.06 11.06
C GLN A 2 10.02 6.55 10.93
N ILE A 3 10.58 5.90 11.95
CA ILE A 3 10.78 4.45 11.99
C ILE A 3 10.21 3.95 13.32
N SER A 4 9.26 3.02 13.23
CA SER A 4 8.67 2.32 14.37
C SER A 4 9.10 0.85 14.30
N ILE A 5 9.85 0.41 15.31
CA ILE A 5 10.33 -0.98 15.38
C ILE A 5 9.59 -1.70 16.49
N SER A 6 9.05 -2.86 16.18
CA SER A 6 8.32 -3.74 17.11
C SER A 6 8.99 -5.12 17.16
N PRO A 7 8.89 -5.85 18.27
CA PRO A 7 9.53 -7.16 18.39
C PRO A 7 9.10 -8.18 17.34
N THR A 8 7.82 -8.18 16.95
CA THR A 8 7.24 -9.18 16.05
C THR A 8 6.30 -8.57 15.04
N LYS A 9 6.01 -9.31 13.97
CA LYS A 9 4.98 -8.97 12.98
C LYS A 9 3.60 -8.67 13.60
N LEU A 10 3.23 -9.39 14.67
CA LEU A 10 1.95 -9.15 15.35
C LEU A 10 1.95 -7.79 16.04
N GLU A 11 3.04 -7.42 16.71
CA GLU A 11 3.15 -6.11 17.36
C GLU A 11 3.25 -4.98 16.35
N VAL A 12 3.86 -5.20 15.17
CA VAL A 12 3.75 -4.27 14.05
C VAL A 12 2.29 -4.05 13.66
N ALA A 13 1.51 -5.14 13.57
CA ALA A 13 0.08 -5.03 13.25
C ALA A 13 -0.70 -4.28 14.34
N GLN A 14 -0.37 -4.48 15.61
CA GLN A 14 -0.98 -3.76 16.74
C GLN A 14 -0.72 -2.25 16.64
N ILE A 15 0.55 -1.86 16.60
CA ILE A 15 0.95 -0.44 16.58
C ILE A 15 0.41 0.26 15.33
N PHE A 16 0.46 -0.40 14.17
CA PHE A 16 -0.10 0.18 12.96
C PHE A 16 -1.62 0.31 13.03
N SER A 17 -2.33 -0.65 13.64
CA SER A 17 -3.78 -0.57 13.80
C SER A 17 -4.20 0.54 14.73
N GLU A 18 -3.46 0.78 15.82
CA GLU A 18 -3.66 1.93 16.71
C GLU A 18 -3.47 3.24 15.94
N TYR A 19 -2.38 3.36 15.19
CA TYR A 19 -2.12 4.51 14.33
C TYR A 19 -3.27 4.76 13.34
N LEU A 20 -3.73 3.71 12.65
CA LEU A 20 -4.77 3.81 11.65
C LEU A 20 -6.12 4.22 12.26
N GLU A 21 -6.47 3.67 13.43
CA GLU A 21 -7.67 4.06 14.17
C GLU A 21 -7.65 5.55 14.53
N GLU A 22 -6.51 6.05 15.02
CA GLU A 22 -6.34 7.48 15.35
C GLU A 22 -6.53 8.36 14.11
N GLN A 23 -5.99 7.95 12.95
CA GLN A 23 -6.18 8.67 11.70
C GLN A 23 -7.64 8.69 11.27
N ILE A 24 -8.35 7.57 11.35
CA ILE A 24 -9.78 7.49 11.03
C ILE A 24 -10.59 8.40 11.97
N LYS A 25 -10.34 8.37 13.27
CA LYS A 25 -11.05 9.22 14.25
C LYS A 25 -10.77 10.71 14.07
N SER A 26 -9.58 11.07 13.59
CA SER A 26 -9.16 12.47 13.43
C SER A 26 -9.68 13.12 12.15
N ASN A 27 -10.09 12.32 11.19
CA ASN A 27 -10.55 12.78 9.89
C ASN A 27 -12.08 12.65 9.74
N LYS A 28 -12.68 13.56 8.99
CA LYS A 28 -14.11 13.50 8.65
C LYS A 28 -14.41 12.40 7.62
N THR A 29 -13.45 12.15 6.75
CA THR A 29 -13.44 11.08 5.75
C THR A 29 -12.00 10.66 5.59
N THR A 30 -11.72 9.36 5.46
CA THR A 30 -10.37 8.83 5.31
C THR A 30 -10.26 7.96 4.07
N HIS A 31 -9.39 8.33 3.14
CA HIS A 31 -9.13 7.60 1.89
C HIS A 31 -7.82 6.82 2.01
N ILE A 32 -7.91 5.48 1.98
CA ILE A 32 -6.79 4.59 2.25
C ILE A 32 -6.52 3.69 1.04
N ALA A 33 -5.31 3.75 0.49
CA ALA A 33 -4.83 2.76 -0.46
C ALA A 33 -4.21 1.57 0.29
N LEU A 34 -4.78 0.39 0.08
CA LEU A 34 -4.38 -0.86 0.71
C LEU A 34 -3.29 -1.57 -0.10
N SER A 35 -2.49 -2.38 0.58
CA SER A 35 -1.52 -3.30 -0.03
C SER A 35 -1.89 -4.75 0.25
N GLY A 36 -1.46 -5.65 -0.62
CA GLY A 36 -1.48 -7.08 -0.39
C GLY A 36 -0.27 -7.58 0.41
N GLY A 37 -0.24 -8.89 0.64
CA GLY A 37 0.89 -9.56 1.26
C GLY A 37 0.68 -10.00 2.71
N SER A 38 1.71 -10.66 3.26
CA SER A 38 1.60 -11.35 4.55
C SER A 38 1.51 -10.43 5.77
N THR A 39 2.08 -9.23 5.70
CA THR A 39 2.01 -8.26 6.81
C THR A 39 0.67 -7.54 6.85
N PRO A 40 0.16 -6.95 5.74
CA PRO A 40 -1.20 -6.41 5.70
C PRO A 40 -2.28 -7.41 6.11
N LYS A 41 -2.14 -8.69 5.75
CA LYS A 41 -3.06 -9.74 6.19
C LYS A 41 -3.19 -9.81 7.72
N VAL A 42 -2.07 -9.79 8.45
CA VAL A 42 -2.07 -9.82 9.92
C VAL A 42 -2.68 -8.53 10.49
N VAL A 43 -2.42 -7.39 9.87
CA VAL A 43 -3.05 -6.11 10.24
C VAL A 43 -4.57 -6.19 10.08
N PHE A 44 -5.05 -6.71 8.96
CA PHE A 44 -6.50 -6.81 8.68
C PHE A 44 -7.20 -7.74 9.65
N ASP A 45 -6.62 -8.91 9.94
CA ASP A 45 -7.16 -9.82 10.95
C ASP A 45 -7.21 -9.13 12.33
N TYR A 46 -6.14 -8.46 12.73
CA TYR A 46 -6.06 -7.78 14.01
C TYR A 46 -7.10 -6.64 14.11
N MET A 47 -7.23 -5.82 13.08
CA MET A 47 -8.25 -4.76 13.04
C MET A 47 -9.67 -5.31 13.11
N ALA A 48 -9.96 -6.36 12.35
CA ALA A 48 -11.28 -6.98 12.33
C ALA A 48 -11.67 -7.59 13.70
N GLU A 49 -10.69 -8.03 14.48
CA GLU A 49 -10.93 -8.62 15.81
C GLU A 49 -11.05 -7.55 16.90
N HIS A 50 -10.19 -6.54 16.89
CA HIS A 50 -10.01 -5.62 18.02
C HIS A 50 -10.63 -4.23 17.82
N TYR A 51 -10.89 -3.80 16.57
CA TYR A 51 -11.36 -2.44 16.25
C TYR A 51 -12.80 -2.44 15.72
N LYS A 52 -13.71 -3.07 16.45
CA LYS A 52 -15.13 -3.21 16.05
C LYS A 52 -15.92 -1.91 16.11
N ASP A 53 -15.46 -0.94 16.93
CA ASP A 53 -16.11 0.35 17.16
C ASP A 53 -15.63 1.44 16.19
N VAL A 54 -14.76 1.10 15.23
CA VAL A 54 -14.36 2.03 14.17
C VAL A 54 -15.56 2.33 13.27
N ASP A 55 -15.80 3.61 13.04
CA ASP A 55 -16.84 4.05 12.09
C ASP A 55 -16.36 3.90 10.64
N TRP A 56 -16.52 2.71 10.11
CA TRP A 56 -16.15 2.40 8.73
C TRP A 56 -17.00 3.14 7.68
N SER A 57 -18.10 3.81 8.07
CA SER A 57 -18.88 4.60 7.12
C SER A 57 -18.12 5.84 6.62
N THR A 58 -17.11 6.28 7.33
CA THR A 58 -16.25 7.42 6.98
C THR A 58 -14.98 7.00 6.23
N VAL A 59 -14.76 5.71 6.02
CA VAL A 59 -13.54 5.17 5.40
C VAL A 59 -13.82 4.72 3.97
N HIS A 60 -12.98 5.17 3.04
CA HIS A 60 -12.98 4.72 1.65
C HIS A 60 -11.71 3.91 1.38
N LEU A 61 -11.87 2.69 0.88
CA LEU A 61 -10.78 1.75 0.63
C LEU A 61 -10.51 1.61 -0.86
N TYR A 62 -9.23 1.69 -1.19
CA TYR A 62 -8.66 1.56 -2.53
C TYR A 62 -7.52 0.53 -2.46
N TRP A 63 -6.97 0.15 -3.61
CA TRP A 63 -5.80 -0.74 -3.69
C TRP A 63 -4.65 -0.01 -4.37
N GLY A 64 -3.48 -0.05 -3.77
CA GLY A 64 -2.24 0.48 -4.35
C GLY A 64 -1.76 -0.33 -5.54
N ASP A 65 -2.01 -1.65 -5.50
CA ASP A 65 -1.80 -2.56 -6.62
C ASP A 65 -2.75 -3.75 -6.56
N GLU A 66 -3.02 -4.36 -7.70
CA GLU A 66 -3.78 -5.60 -7.79
C GLU A 66 -3.24 -6.48 -8.93
N ARG A 67 -3.37 -7.79 -8.75
CA ARG A 67 -3.03 -8.78 -9.76
C ARG A 67 -4.14 -8.85 -10.79
N CYS A 68 -3.78 -8.96 -12.08
CA CYS A 68 -4.74 -9.10 -13.16
C CYS A 68 -5.31 -10.53 -13.18
N VAL A 69 -6.14 -10.81 -12.18
CA VAL A 69 -6.84 -12.09 -11.96
C VAL A 69 -8.29 -11.82 -11.51
N PRO A 70 -9.20 -12.80 -11.62
CA PRO A 70 -10.55 -12.65 -11.09
C PRO A 70 -10.57 -12.34 -9.58
N PRO A 71 -11.58 -11.59 -9.08
CA PRO A 71 -11.63 -11.14 -7.69
C PRO A 71 -11.80 -12.28 -6.66
N ALA A 72 -12.07 -13.51 -7.11
CA ALA A 72 -12.14 -14.70 -6.27
C ALA A 72 -10.87 -15.57 -6.36
N ASP A 73 -9.88 -15.17 -7.17
CA ASP A 73 -8.63 -15.88 -7.32
C ASP A 73 -7.78 -15.80 -6.05
N SER A 74 -7.01 -16.86 -5.77
CA SER A 74 -6.16 -16.93 -4.57
C SER A 74 -5.04 -15.87 -4.55
N GLU A 75 -4.67 -15.34 -5.69
CA GLU A 75 -3.65 -14.31 -5.82
C GLU A 75 -4.21 -12.87 -5.71
N SER A 76 -5.55 -12.69 -5.70
CA SER A 76 -6.17 -11.36 -5.62
C SER A 76 -5.95 -10.72 -4.25
N ASN A 77 -5.44 -9.49 -4.26
CA ASN A 77 -5.33 -8.64 -3.07
C ASN A 77 -6.73 -8.27 -2.53
N TYR A 78 -7.70 -8.06 -3.43
CA TYR A 78 -9.08 -7.80 -3.05
C TYR A 78 -9.67 -9.00 -2.30
N LYS A 79 -9.51 -10.24 -2.81
CA LYS A 79 -9.97 -11.44 -2.10
C LYS A 79 -9.38 -11.52 -0.71
N MET A 80 -8.07 -11.36 -0.58
CA MET A 80 -7.39 -11.37 0.70
C MET A 80 -8.00 -10.34 1.66
N THR A 81 -8.28 -9.12 1.17
CA THR A 81 -8.92 -8.07 1.97
C THR A 81 -10.36 -8.45 2.37
N VAL A 82 -11.13 -9.10 1.48
CA VAL A 82 -12.48 -9.60 1.81
C VAL A 82 -12.41 -10.63 2.93
N GLU A 83 -11.53 -11.60 2.82
CA GLU A 83 -11.41 -12.71 3.79
C GLU A 83 -10.92 -12.25 5.18
N HIS A 84 -10.02 -11.26 5.21
CA HIS A 84 -9.36 -10.83 6.44
C HIS A 84 -9.97 -9.59 7.10
N LEU A 85 -10.67 -8.74 6.33
CA LEU A 85 -11.25 -7.49 6.83
C LEU A 85 -12.72 -7.29 6.41
N LEU A 86 -13.00 -7.15 5.10
CA LEU A 86 -14.29 -6.62 4.63
C LEU A 86 -15.48 -7.48 5.03
N SER A 87 -15.33 -8.81 5.12
CA SER A 87 -16.40 -9.71 5.56
C SER A 87 -16.70 -9.63 7.07
N LYS A 88 -15.86 -8.93 7.84
CA LYS A 88 -15.90 -8.87 9.31
C LYS A 88 -16.24 -7.48 9.86
N ILE A 89 -16.26 -6.46 9.01
CA ILE A 89 -16.55 -5.07 9.35
C ILE A 89 -17.79 -4.55 8.64
N ASN A 90 -18.36 -3.47 9.16
CA ASN A 90 -19.54 -2.85 8.55
C ASN A 90 -19.16 -1.61 7.72
N ILE A 91 -18.55 -1.84 6.56
CA ILE A 91 -18.19 -0.80 5.60
C ILE A 91 -19.24 -0.72 4.48
N PRO A 92 -19.72 0.48 4.08
CA PRO A 92 -20.61 0.64 2.93
C PRO A 92 -19.95 0.14 1.64
N LYS A 93 -20.71 -0.53 0.79
CA LYS A 93 -20.17 -1.06 -0.48
C LYS A 93 -19.67 0.04 -1.41
N ASP A 94 -20.28 1.20 -1.38
CA ASP A 94 -19.89 2.35 -2.21
C ASP A 94 -18.55 2.97 -1.76
N ASN A 95 -18.07 2.60 -0.57
CA ASN A 95 -16.77 3.02 -0.06
C ASN A 95 -15.64 2.04 -0.44
N ILE A 96 -15.94 1.00 -1.23
CA ILE A 96 -14.97 -0.03 -1.64
C ILE A 96 -14.67 0.14 -3.12
N HIS A 97 -13.54 0.74 -3.44
CA HIS A 97 -13.12 1.07 -4.80
C HIS A 97 -12.04 0.09 -5.27
N ARG A 98 -12.46 -1.11 -5.68
CA ARG A 98 -11.51 -2.15 -6.10
C ARG A 98 -11.01 -1.96 -7.52
N VAL A 99 -9.83 -2.47 -7.79
CA VAL A 99 -9.32 -2.72 -9.14
C VAL A 99 -10.04 -3.94 -9.72
N HIS A 100 -10.43 -3.87 -10.99
CA HIS A 100 -11.07 -4.97 -11.72
C HIS A 100 -9.99 -5.81 -12.43
N GLY A 101 -9.25 -6.63 -11.67
CA GLY A 101 -8.17 -7.46 -12.20
C GLY A 101 -8.60 -8.46 -13.27
N GLU A 102 -9.92 -8.73 -13.38
CA GLU A 102 -10.53 -9.57 -14.40
C GLU A 102 -10.69 -8.90 -15.76
N ASP A 103 -10.57 -7.57 -15.84
CA ASP A 103 -10.72 -6.82 -17.08
C ASP A 103 -9.41 -6.74 -17.87
N LEU A 104 -9.46 -6.17 -19.09
CA LEU A 104 -8.26 -5.92 -19.88
C LEU A 104 -7.35 -4.92 -19.15
N PRO A 105 -6.10 -5.28 -18.83
CA PRO A 105 -5.28 -4.50 -17.91
C PRO A 105 -5.08 -3.03 -18.30
N GLU A 106 -4.90 -2.73 -19.59
CA GLU A 106 -4.70 -1.35 -20.06
C GLU A 106 -5.97 -0.50 -19.87
N LEU A 107 -7.14 -1.10 -20.14
CA LEU A 107 -8.43 -0.41 -19.94
C LEU A 107 -8.73 -0.23 -18.46
N GLU A 108 -8.37 -1.21 -17.66
CA GLU A 108 -8.57 -1.13 -16.21
C GLU A 108 -7.63 -0.10 -15.56
N ALA A 109 -6.36 -0.02 -15.97
CA ALA A 109 -5.46 1.02 -15.48
C ALA A 109 -6.02 2.42 -15.77
N GLU A 110 -6.58 2.64 -16.98
CA GLU A 110 -7.24 3.90 -17.33
C GLU A 110 -8.50 4.14 -16.49
N ARG A 111 -9.39 3.13 -16.38
CA ARG A 111 -10.64 3.24 -15.60
C ARG A 111 -10.34 3.53 -14.14
N TYR A 112 -9.44 2.77 -13.54
CA TYR A 112 -9.10 2.93 -12.12
C TYR A 112 -8.44 4.29 -11.85
N GLY A 113 -7.59 4.75 -12.76
CA GLY A 113 -7.02 6.08 -12.71
C GLY A 113 -8.08 7.19 -12.69
N LYS A 114 -9.17 7.05 -13.46
CA LYS A 114 -10.32 7.98 -13.45
C LYS A 114 -11.11 7.89 -12.14
N VAL A 115 -11.34 6.69 -11.61
CA VAL A 115 -11.99 6.51 -10.30
C VAL A 115 -11.22 7.28 -9.22
N LEU A 116 -9.89 7.22 -9.23
CA LEU A 116 -9.08 7.97 -8.27
C LEU A 116 -9.19 9.49 -8.45
N GLU A 117 -9.37 9.98 -9.69
CA GLU A 117 -9.61 11.41 -9.96
C GLU A 117 -10.99 11.89 -9.50
N GLU A 118 -11.99 11.03 -9.60
CA GLU A 118 -13.38 11.36 -9.25
C GLU A 118 -13.65 11.28 -7.74
N GLU A 119 -13.02 10.33 -7.06
CA GLU A 119 -13.32 10.01 -5.67
C GLU A 119 -12.37 10.65 -4.66
N LEU A 120 -11.14 10.96 -5.05
CA LEU A 120 -10.13 11.51 -4.15
C LEU A 120 -10.09 13.04 -4.19
N PRO A 121 -9.77 13.71 -3.07
CA PRO A 121 -9.42 15.12 -3.08
C PRO A 121 -8.27 15.40 -4.06
N ILE A 122 -8.38 16.50 -4.82
CA ILE A 122 -7.32 16.92 -5.75
C ILE A 122 -6.45 17.98 -5.07
N VAL A 123 -5.16 17.68 -4.92
CA VAL A 123 -4.15 18.59 -4.39
C VAL A 123 -3.01 18.70 -5.40
N ASN A 124 -2.64 19.92 -5.79
CA ASN A 124 -1.64 20.19 -6.83
C ASN A 124 -1.95 19.50 -8.19
N ASN A 125 -3.23 19.42 -8.54
CA ASN A 125 -3.75 18.71 -9.71
C ASN A 125 -3.50 17.19 -9.72
N ILE A 126 -3.27 16.59 -8.57
CA ILE A 126 -3.05 15.14 -8.39
C ILE A 126 -4.03 14.63 -7.32
N PRO A 127 -4.68 13.47 -7.52
CA PRO A 127 -5.45 12.81 -6.47
C PRO A 127 -4.60 12.57 -5.21
N GLN A 128 -5.16 12.81 -4.03
CA GLN A 128 -4.46 12.67 -2.77
C GLN A 128 -5.13 11.67 -1.85
N PHE A 129 -4.44 10.61 -1.49
CA PHE A 129 -4.82 9.72 -0.40
C PHE A 129 -4.49 10.35 0.95
N ASP A 130 -5.28 10.02 1.97
CA ASP A 130 -4.89 10.28 3.35
C ASP A 130 -3.75 9.35 3.77
N ILE A 131 -3.88 8.06 3.44
CA ILE A 131 -2.87 7.05 3.76
C ILE A 131 -2.66 6.13 2.55
N VAL A 132 -1.39 5.91 2.20
CA VAL A 132 -0.98 4.83 1.29
C VAL A 132 -0.21 3.80 2.11
N ILE A 133 -0.74 2.58 2.18
CA ILE A 133 -0.07 1.44 2.81
C ILE A 133 0.76 0.74 1.75
N LEU A 134 2.05 0.55 2.02
CA LEU A 134 2.99 -0.11 1.12
C LEU A 134 3.66 -1.30 1.81
N GLY A 135 3.88 -2.36 1.06
CA GLY A 135 4.89 -3.37 1.36
C GLY A 135 6.19 -3.09 0.61
N MET A 136 7.20 -3.93 0.85
CA MET A 136 8.44 -3.93 0.09
C MET A 136 8.80 -5.37 -0.30
N GLY A 137 9.09 -5.59 -1.58
CA GLY A 137 9.62 -6.86 -2.07
C GLY A 137 11.06 -7.13 -1.64
N ASP A 138 11.53 -8.37 -1.80
CA ASP A 138 12.92 -8.73 -1.54
C ASP A 138 13.90 -8.06 -2.53
N ASP A 139 13.39 -7.67 -3.69
CA ASP A 139 14.08 -6.91 -4.73
C ASP A 139 13.97 -5.39 -4.56
N GLY A 140 13.28 -4.90 -3.52
CA GLY A 140 13.08 -3.48 -3.25
C GLY A 140 11.93 -2.84 -4.02
N HIS A 141 11.07 -3.63 -4.72
CA HIS A 141 9.85 -3.09 -5.31
C HIS A 141 8.85 -2.63 -4.25
N THR A 142 7.98 -1.71 -4.62
CA THR A 142 6.81 -1.32 -3.81
C THR A 142 5.58 -1.12 -4.69
N ALA A 143 4.38 -1.32 -4.14
CA ALA A 143 3.17 -1.57 -4.90
C ALA A 143 3.46 -2.68 -5.93
N SER A 144 3.28 -2.43 -7.23
CA SER A 144 3.81 -3.31 -8.29
C SER A 144 4.77 -2.58 -9.23
N ILE A 145 5.53 -1.60 -8.72
CA ILE A 145 6.63 -0.97 -9.45
C ILE A 145 7.92 -1.73 -9.13
N PHE A 146 8.42 -2.48 -10.11
CA PHE A 146 9.61 -3.32 -9.99
C PHE A 146 10.88 -2.58 -10.43
N PRO A 147 12.09 -2.98 -9.96
CA PRO A 147 13.33 -2.34 -10.39
C PRO A 147 13.54 -2.30 -11.91
N HIS A 148 13.13 -3.33 -12.65
CA HIS A 148 13.27 -3.38 -14.11
C HIS A 148 12.25 -2.51 -14.86
N GLU A 149 11.20 -2.04 -14.17
CA GLU A 149 10.17 -1.13 -14.68
C GLU A 149 10.10 0.15 -13.84
N ILE A 150 11.22 0.57 -13.26
CA ILE A 150 11.29 1.74 -12.36
C ILE A 150 10.76 3.03 -13.02
N ASP A 151 10.81 3.13 -14.34
CA ASP A 151 10.27 4.26 -15.12
C ASP A 151 8.76 4.46 -14.93
N LEU A 152 8.02 3.42 -14.51
CA LEU A 152 6.60 3.54 -14.12
C LEU A 152 6.41 4.50 -12.94
N TRP A 153 7.46 4.74 -12.15
CA TRP A 153 7.43 5.71 -11.05
C TRP A 153 7.11 7.13 -11.54
N ASP A 154 7.72 7.53 -12.64
CA ASP A 154 7.60 8.87 -13.22
C ASP A 154 6.48 9.00 -14.26
N SER A 155 5.61 7.98 -14.38
CA SER A 155 4.49 8.03 -15.30
C SER A 155 3.57 9.23 -15.04
N LYS A 156 3.04 9.81 -16.12
CA LYS A 156 2.03 10.87 -16.07
C LYS A 156 0.64 10.33 -15.73
N ASN A 157 0.39 9.03 -15.92
CA ASN A 157 -0.87 8.39 -15.58
C ASN A 157 -0.97 8.15 -14.07
N ASN A 158 -2.18 8.01 -13.56
CA ASN A 158 -2.41 7.68 -12.15
C ASN A 158 -2.13 6.21 -11.86
N CYS A 159 -2.45 5.37 -12.83
CA CYS A 159 -2.22 3.93 -12.76
C CYS A 159 -1.55 3.43 -14.03
N GLU A 160 -0.79 2.36 -13.88
CA GLU A 160 -0.08 1.68 -14.97
C GLU A 160 -0.24 0.16 -14.87
N VAL A 161 0.07 -0.49 -15.98
CA VAL A 161 0.21 -1.94 -16.03
C VAL A 161 1.67 -2.28 -15.80
N ALA A 162 1.94 -3.09 -14.77
CA ALA A 162 3.25 -3.63 -14.48
C ALA A 162 3.32 -5.14 -14.76
N VAL A 163 4.52 -5.67 -14.94
CA VAL A 163 4.76 -7.10 -15.22
C VAL A 163 5.73 -7.67 -14.18
N HIS A 164 5.30 -8.68 -13.45
CA HIS A 164 6.16 -9.36 -12.47
C HIS A 164 7.35 -10.04 -13.17
N PRO A 165 8.61 -9.79 -12.75
CA PRO A 165 9.80 -10.22 -13.47
C PRO A 165 9.90 -11.72 -13.69
N ASP A 166 9.53 -12.52 -12.68
CA ASP A 166 9.73 -13.97 -12.74
C ASP A 166 8.54 -14.72 -13.34
N SER A 167 7.30 -14.29 -13.02
CA SER A 167 6.09 -15.01 -13.43
C SER A 167 5.45 -14.46 -14.70
N GLY A 168 5.80 -13.25 -15.12
CA GLY A 168 5.12 -12.55 -16.21
C GLY A 168 3.69 -12.12 -15.87
N GLN A 169 3.26 -12.25 -14.61
CA GLN A 169 1.92 -11.85 -14.15
C GLN A 169 1.74 -10.35 -14.30
N ARG A 170 0.69 -9.97 -15.00
CA ARG A 170 0.32 -8.56 -15.14
C ARG A 170 -0.37 -8.06 -13.86
N ARG A 171 -0.14 -6.80 -13.55
CA ARG A 171 -0.70 -6.12 -12.38
C ARG A 171 -1.08 -4.69 -12.72
N ILE A 172 -2.08 -4.16 -12.04
CA ILE A 172 -2.38 -2.73 -12.05
C ILE A 172 -1.69 -2.12 -10.82
N THR A 173 -1.02 -1.00 -10.99
CA THR A 173 -0.32 -0.30 -9.91
C THR A 173 -0.59 1.20 -9.96
N ILE A 174 -0.73 1.84 -8.80
CA ILE A 174 -0.63 3.31 -8.71
C ILE A 174 0.81 3.73 -8.98
N THR A 175 1.00 4.95 -9.46
CA THR A 175 2.31 5.49 -9.83
C THR A 175 2.95 6.33 -8.73
N GLY A 176 4.22 6.65 -8.85
CA GLY A 176 4.98 7.40 -7.84
C GLY A 176 4.39 8.77 -7.54
N LYS A 177 3.75 9.42 -8.53
CA LYS A 177 3.11 10.72 -8.29
C LYS A 177 1.95 10.62 -7.29
N LEU A 178 1.16 9.54 -7.31
CA LEU A 178 0.08 9.33 -6.34
C LEU A 178 0.63 8.96 -4.96
N ILE A 179 1.64 8.08 -4.94
CA ILE A 179 2.30 7.67 -3.71
C ILE A 179 2.91 8.89 -3.02
N ASN A 180 3.68 9.71 -3.76
CA ASN A 180 4.35 10.88 -3.19
C ASN A 180 3.43 12.09 -2.96
N ASN A 181 2.18 12.06 -3.44
CA ASN A 181 1.17 13.08 -3.13
C ASN A 181 0.32 12.73 -1.90
N ALA A 182 0.43 11.52 -1.36
CA ALA A 182 -0.31 11.11 -0.17
C ALA A 182 0.05 11.97 1.05
N LYS A 183 -0.90 12.15 1.99
CA LYS A 183 -0.61 12.83 3.27
C LYS A 183 0.33 12.00 4.13
N THR A 184 0.13 10.69 4.15
CA THR A 184 1.03 9.74 4.82
C THR A 184 1.27 8.53 3.94
N VAL A 185 2.52 8.08 3.89
CA VAL A 185 2.88 6.78 3.35
C VAL A 185 3.42 5.91 4.48
N ALA A 186 2.79 4.74 4.67
CA ALA A 186 3.16 3.78 5.70
C ALA A 186 3.71 2.50 5.06
N PHE A 187 4.99 2.24 5.25
CA PHE A 187 5.57 0.93 4.92
C PHE A 187 5.30 -0.07 6.05
N LEU A 188 4.78 -1.24 5.69
CA LEU A 188 4.64 -2.40 6.57
C LEU A 188 5.61 -3.49 6.10
N VAL A 189 6.76 -3.59 6.74
CA VAL A 189 7.84 -4.48 6.30
C VAL A 189 8.32 -5.35 7.46
N THR A 190 8.20 -6.66 7.32
CA THR A 190 8.56 -7.63 8.36
C THR A 190 9.35 -8.80 7.80
N GLY A 191 10.22 -9.36 8.65
CA GLY A 191 11.01 -10.55 8.35
C GLY A 191 12.44 -10.26 7.91
N SER A 192 13.33 -11.19 8.23
CA SER A 192 14.79 -11.06 8.04
C SER A 192 15.23 -10.94 6.57
N SER A 193 14.44 -11.47 5.63
CA SER A 193 14.75 -11.34 4.19
C SER A 193 14.74 -9.87 3.70
N LYS A 194 14.09 -8.99 4.46
CA LYS A 194 13.99 -7.56 4.14
C LYS A 194 15.14 -6.71 4.68
N ALA A 195 15.87 -7.21 5.67
CA ALA A 195 16.82 -6.41 6.47
C ALA A 195 17.88 -5.69 5.64
N GLU A 196 18.46 -6.35 4.64
CA GLU A 196 19.47 -5.74 3.76
C GLU A 196 18.87 -4.57 2.97
N LYS A 197 17.71 -4.76 2.33
CA LYS A 197 17.06 -3.73 1.52
C LYS A 197 16.56 -2.57 2.37
N VAL A 198 15.98 -2.87 3.54
CA VAL A 198 15.58 -1.86 4.53
C VAL A 198 16.78 -1.00 4.91
N ARG A 199 17.92 -1.60 5.27
CA ARG A 199 19.16 -0.86 5.55
C ARG A 199 19.56 0.01 4.37
N THR A 200 19.76 -0.59 3.19
CA THR A 200 20.23 0.12 1.99
C THR A 200 19.36 1.34 1.66
N ILE A 201 18.03 1.20 1.76
CA ILE A 201 17.09 2.28 1.45
C ILE A 201 17.08 3.35 2.55
N ILE A 202 16.97 2.96 3.81
CA ILE A 202 16.83 3.91 4.93
C ILE A 202 18.15 4.70 5.14
N THR A 203 19.29 4.05 5.02
CA THR A 203 20.61 4.69 5.19
C THR A 203 21.14 5.33 3.91
N LYS A 204 20.42 5.18 2.79
CA LYS A 204 20.79 5.72 1.48
C LYS A 204 22.18 5.27 1.01
N GLU A 205 22.44 3.96 1.13
CA GLU A 205 23.68 3.37 0.63
C GLU A 205 23.77 3.50 -0.91
N GLU A 206 24.96 3.33 -1.45
CA GLU A 206 25.21 3.37 -2.90
C GLU A 206 24.27 2.39 -3.64
N GLY A 207 23.60 2.88 -4.69
CA GLY A 207 22.64 2.11 -5.49
C GLY A 207 21.23 2.00 -4.89
N HIS A 208 20.94 2.65 -3.76
CA HIS A 208 19.59 2.64 -3.17
C HIS A 208 18.51 3.16 -4.13
N ASP A 209 18.86 4.10 -5.00
CA ASP A 209 18.00 4.74 -5.99
C ASP A 209 17.51 3.80 -7.11
N SER A 210 18.11 2.61 -7.23
CA SER A 210 17.63 1.55 -8.11
C SER A 210 16.41 0.79 -7.55
N TYR A 211 16.05 1.02 -6.28
CA TYR A 211 14.91 0.37 -5.64
C TYR A 211 13.69 1.32 -5.60
N PRO A 212 12.56 0.95 -6.21
CA PRO A 212 11.35 1.79 -6.20
C PRO A 212 10.91 2.23 -4.80
N ALA A 213 11.08 1.40 -3.76
CA ALA A 213 10.76 1.77 -2.39
C ALA A 213 11.60 2.97 -1.87
N SER A 214 12.79 3.21 -2.43
CA SER A 214 13.64 4.36 -2.05
C SER A 214 13.14 5.68 -2.62
N LEU A 215 12.33 5.65 -3.68
CA LEU A 215 11.77 6.82 -4.34
C LEU A 215 10.56 7.38 -3.59
N VAL A 216 10.10 6.69 -2.55
CA VAL A 216 8.98 7.15 -1.70
C VAL A 216 9.46 8.29 -0.81
N VAL A 217 9.11 9.51 -1.23
CA VAL A 217 9.41 10.77 -0.54
C VAL A 217 8.17 11.66 -0.61
N PRO A 218 7.18 11.46 0.28
CA PRO A 218 5.95 12.25 0.26
C PRO A 218 6.25 13.75 0.37
N SER A 219 5.73 14.54 -0.58
CA SER A 219 6.04 15.97 -0.68
C SER A 219 5.28 16.83 0.35
N SER A 220 4.16 16.36 0.83
CA SER A 220 3.25 17.09 1.75
C SER A 220 2.81 16.27 2.95
N GLY A 221 3.48 15.17 3.23
CA GLY A 221 3.05 14.25 4.27
C GLY A 221 4.18 13.51 4.97
N ASP A 222 3.81 12.55 5.77
CA ASP A 222 4.73 11.76 6.57
C ASP A 222 5.06 10.43 5.89
N LEU A 223 6.32 10.02 6.00
CA LEU A 223 6.80 8.68 5.66
C LEU A 223 7.11 7.94 6.97
N ILE A 224 6.42 6.84 7.19
CA ILE A 224 6.57 6.01 8.39
C ILE A 224 6.90 4.57 7.98
N TRP A 225 7.96 4.02 8.56
CA TRP A 225 8.31 2.61 8.42
C TRP A 225 7.89 1.87 9.69
N PHE A 226 6.98 0.93 9.57
CA PHE A 226 6.62 -0.02 10.61
C PHE A 226 7.34 -1.33 10.34
N LEU A 227 8.32 -1.62 11.16
CA LEU A 227 9.24 -2.75 10.99
C LEU A 227 9.14 -3.70 12.19
N ASP A 228 9.37 -5.00 11.96
CA ASP A 228 9.76 -5.88 13.05
C ASP A 228 11.28 -5.86 13.27
N GLU A 229 11.74 -6.40 14.40
CA GLU A 229 13.16 -6.47 14.72
C GLU A 229 13.97 -7.23 13.66
N GLU A 230 13.36 -8.22 13.02
CA GLU A 230 14.02 -8.98 11.95
C GLU A 230 14.27 -8.13 10.72
N ALA A 231 13.30 -7.35 10.27
CA ALA A 231 13.46 -6.44 9.14
C ALA A 231 14.39 -5.26 9.47
N ALA A 232 14.41 -4.84 10.74
CA ALA A 232 15.25 -3.75 11.24
C ALA A 232 16.67 -4.20 11.66
N ALA A 233 17.00 -5.49 11.59
CA ALA A 233 18.23 -6.06 12.19
C ALA A 233 19.56 -5.44 11.68
N GLN A 234 19.53 -4.74 10.56
CA GLN A 234 20.72 -4.11 9.95
C GLN A 234 20.67 -2.58 9.97
N ILE A 235 19.64 -1.97 10.55
CA ILE A 235 19.62 -0.52 10.81
C ILE A 235 20.10 -0.28 12.24
N ASN A 236 21.25 0.34 12.39
CA ASN A 236 21.84 0.76 13.68
C ASN A 236 21.72 2.27 13.84
#